data_83d519363b8bad786362441be6f12f87
#
_entry.id   83d519363b8bad786362441be6f12f87
#
_cell.length_a   1.000
_cell.length_b   1.000
_cell.length_c   1.000
_cell.angle_alpha   90.00
_cell.angle_beta   90.00
_cell.angle_gamma   90.00
#
_symmetry.space_group_name_H-M   'P 1'
#
loop_
_entity.id
_entity.type
_entity.pdbx_description
1 polymer ?
#
loop_
_entity_poly.entity_id
_entity_poly.type
_entity_poly.pdbx_seq_one_letter_code
_entity_poly.pdbx_strand_id
1 'polypeptide(L)' 'MKRIICEKIARIIKGKQKLEKELKVKISIHGKEVEIDGEPEDEYVAEKIIDALDFGFPFSVAF' A
#
# COMPACT_ATOMS: atom_id res chain seq x y z
N MET A 1 5.89 10.71 -5.00
CA MET A 1 4.68 10.51 -4.20
C MET A 1 3.56 9.96 -5.08
N LYS A 2 2.94 8.89 -4.63
CA LYS A 2 1.83 8.24 -5.34
C LYS A 2 0.55 8.34 -4.53
N ARG A 3 -0.58 8.50 -5.20
CA ARG A 3 -1.90 8.51 -4.57
C ARG A 3 -2.78 7.46 -5.21
N ILE A 4 -3.42 6.67 -4.38
CA ILE A 4 -4.29 5.58 -4.83
C ILE A 4 -5.59 5.65 -4.06
N ILE A 5 -6.70 5.45 -4.75
CA ILE A 5 -8.00 5.35 -4.10
C ILE A 5 -8.31 3.88 -3.90
N CYS A 6 -8.54 3.49 -2.65
CA CYS A 6 -8.82 2.11 -2.29
C CYS A 6 -10.15 2.01 -1.57
N GLU A 7 -10.90 0.94 -1.85
CA GLU A 7 -12.18 0.74 -1.18
C GLU A 7 -12.04 -0.09 0.09
N LYS A 8 -11.08 -1.01 0.12
CA LYS A 8 -10.87 -1.91 1.27
C LYS A 8 -9.73 -1.41 2.14
N ILE A 9 -9.91 -0.22 2.68
CA ILE A 9 -8.88 0.46 3.48
C ILE A 9 -8.45 -0.37 4.70
N ALA A 10 -9.39 -1.10 5.32
CA ALA A 10 -9.03 -1.90 6.50
C ALA A 10 -7.92 -2.92 6.18
N ARG A 11 -7.94 -3.49 4.99
CA ARG A 11 -6.90 -4.44 4.57
C ARG A 11 -5.56 -3.73 4.36
N ILE A 12 -5.61 -2.53 3.81
CA ILE A 12 -4.41 -1.73 3.58
C ILE A 12 -3.78 -1.33 4.92
N ILE A 13 -4.60 -0.94 5.89
CA ILE A 13 -4.11 -0.55 7.21
C ILE A 13 -3.37 -1.71 7.88
N LYS A 14 -3.88 -2.92 7.73
CA LYS A 14 -3.24 -4.10 8.32
C LYS A 14 -1.87 -4.37 7.72
N GLY A 15 -1.68 -4.11 6.44
CA GLY A 15 -0.40 -4.34 5.78
C GLY A 15 0.53 -3.14 5.74
N LYS A 16 0.05 -1.97 6.16
CA LYS A 16 0.79 -0.72 6.05
C LYS A 16 2.16 -0.78 6.71
N GLN A 17 2.20 -1.20 7.97
CA GLN A 17 3.45 -1.21 8.71
C GLN A 17 4.49 -2.13 8.09
N LYS A 18 4.04 -3.29 7.62
CA LYS A 18 4.95 -4.23 6.99
C LYS A 18 5.49 -3.69 5.67
N LEU A 19 4.64 -3.03 4.88
CA LEU A 19 5.09 -2.41 3.65
C LEU A 19 6.11 -1.31 3.91
N GLU A 20 5.86 -0.46 4.89
CA GLU A 20 6.80 0.59 5.24
C GLU A 20 8.14 0.03 5.69
N LYS A 21 8.12 -1.05 6.43
CA LYS A 21 9.33 -1.68 6.92
C LYS A 21 10.12 -2.36 5.80
N GLU A 22 9.43 -3.10 4.94
CA GLU A 22 10.08 -3.90 3.90
C GLU A 22 10.55 -3.06 2.72
N LEU A 23 9.79 -2.03 2.34
CA LEU A 23 10.05 -1.25 1.15
C LEU A 23 10.62 0.14 1.45
N LYS A 24 10.76 0.48 2.72
CA LYS A 24 11.26 1.80 3.13
C LYS A 24 10.47 2.95 2.53
N VAL A 25 9.17 2.77 2.40
CA VAL A 25 8.26 3.81 1.93
C VAL A 25 7.44 4.34 3.10
N LYS A 26 6.89 5.53 2.93
CA LYS A 26 6.00 6.12 3.91
C LYS A 26 4.58 6.08 3.36
N ILE A 27 3.67 5.52 4.10
CA ILE A 27 2.29 5.36 3.67
C ILE A 27 1.39 6.16 4.59
N SER A 28 0.57 7.02 4.00
CA SER A 28 -0.42 7.81 4.73
C SER A 28 -1.81 7.48 4.19
N ILE A 29 -2.78 7.35 5.08
CA ILE A 29 -4.15 7.00 4.70
C ILE A 29 -5.09 8.10 5.13
N HIS A 30 -5.85 8.63 4.18
CA HIS A 30 -6.83 9.67 4.39
C HIS A 30 -8.16 9.22 3.80
N GLY A 31 -9.07 8.76 4.65
CA GLY A 31 -10.33 8.19 4.16
C GLY A 31 -10.07 6.98 3.28
N LYS A 32 -10.42 7.09 2.00
CA LYS A 32 -10.14 6.03 1.03
C LYS A 32 -8.90 6.29 0.19
N GLU A 33 -8.22 7.41 0.45
CA GLU A 33 -7.01 7.76 -0.30
C GLU A 33 -5.77 7.26 0.43
N VAL A 34 -4.90 6.61 -0.32
CA VAL A 34 -3.62 6.11 0.19
C VAL A 34 -2.50 6.85 -0.51
N GLU A 35 -1.63 7.49 0.25
CA GLU A 35 -0.45 8.17 -0.28
C GLU A 35 0.79 7.35 0.03
N ILE A 36 1.63 7.17 -0.99
CA ILE A 36 2.88 6.42 -0.87
C ILE A 36 4.03 7.36 -1.21
N ASP A 37 5.01 7.48 -0.32
CA ASP A 37 6.15 8.36 -0.52
C ASP A 37 7.43 7.57 -0.30
N GLY A 38 8.35 7.62 -1.27
CA GLY A 38 9.62 6.91 -1.22
C GLY A 38 10.32 6.98 -2.56
N GLU A 39 11.27 6.09 -2.78
CA GLU A 39 11.94 5.99 -4.07
C GLU A 39 10.94 5.51 -5.14
N PRO A 40 11.08 5.97 -6.40
CA PRO A 40 10.13 5.58 -7.43
C PRO A 40 9.94 4.07 -7.58
N GLU A 41 10.99 3.29 -7.47
CA GLU A 41 10.91 1.85 -7.56
C GLU A 41 10.12 1.26 -6.41
N ASP A 42 10.37 1.76 -5.19
CA ASP A 42 9.66 1.29 -4.00
C ASP A 42 8.20 1.71 -4.04
N GLU A 43 7.93 2.92 -4.52
CA GLU A 43 6.55 3.39 -4.68
C GLU A 43 5.77 2.50 -5.65
N TYR A 44 6.41 2.11 -6.74
CA TYR A 44 5.78 1.26 -7.73
C TYR A 44 5.43 -0.11 -7.15
N VAL A 45 6.36 -0.73 -6.43
CA VAL A 45 6.12 -2.03 -5.81
C VAL A 45 5.02 -1.94 -4.76
N ALA A 46 5.06 -0.89 -3.93
CA ALA A 46 4.03 -0.68 -2.91
C ALA A 46 2.66 -0.50 -3.54
N GLU A 47 2.58 0.25 -4.65
CA GLU A 47 1.32 0.44 -5.36
C GLU A 47 0.74 -0.88 -5.84
N LYS A 48 1.58 -1.75 -6.40
CA LYS A 48 1.13 -3.05 -6.88
C LYS A 48 0.63 -3.94 -5.75
N ILE A 49 1.32 -3.92 -4.61
CA ILE A 49 0.90 -4.70 -3.45
C ILE A 49 -0.43 -4.18 -2.90
N ILE A 50 -0.57 -2.86 -2.79
CA ILE A 50 -1.78 -2.24 -2.29
C ILE A 50 -2.96 -2.53 -3.23
N ASP A 51 -2.74 -2.47 -4.55
CA ASP A 51 -3.76 -2.84 -5.52
C ASP A 51 -4.23 -4.28 -5.31
N ALA A 52 -3.31 -5.20 -5.09
CA ALA A 52 -3.66 -6.60 -4.87
C ALA A 52 -4.48 -6.77 -3.59
N LEU A 53 -4.11 -6.07 -2.53
CA LEU A 53 -4.85 -6.11 -1.27
C LEU A 53 -6.25 -5.53 -1.42
N ASP A 54 -6.38 -4.44 -2.16
CA ASP A 54 -7.67 -3.81 -2.41
C ASP A 54 -8.56 -4.72 -3.28
N PHE A 55 -7.96 -5.45 -4.21
CA PHE A 55 -8.66 -6.38 -5.06
C PHE A 55 -9.18 -7.59 -4.26
N GLY A 56 -8.53 -7.94 -3.16
CA GLY A 56 -8.99 -9.01 -2.29
C GLY A 56 -8.00 -10.12 -2.01
N PHE A 57 -6.78 -10.04 -2.54
CA PHE A 57 -5.77 -11.04 -2.25
C PHE A 57 -5.26 -10.90 -0.81
N PRO A 58 -4.98 -12.02 -0.10
CA PRO A 58 -4.36 -11.94 1.21
C PRO A 58 -2.96 -11.36 1.11
N PHE A 59 -2.50 -10.72 2.20
CA PHE A 59 -1.21 -10.07 2.21
C PHE A 59 -0.07 -11.03 1.86
N SER A 60 -0.15 -12.26 2.37
CA SER A 60 0.89 -13.27 2.12
C SER A 60 1.01 -13.62 0.64
N VAL A 61 -0.06 -13.48 -0.13
CA VAL A 61 -0.04 -13.72 -1.57
C VAL A 61 0.38 -12.47 -2.33
N ALA A 62 -0.09 -11.30 -1.89
CA ALA A 62 0.21 -10.03 -2.55
C ALA A 62 1.68 -9.64 -2.40
N PHE A 63 2.27 -9.88 -1.23
CA PHE A 63 3.65 -9.53 -0.98
C PHE A 63 4.60 -10.57 -1.54
#